data_b48ba4cf1de08c5a0e0f24f51a64dd2a
#
_entry.id   b48ba4cf1de08c5a0e0f24f51a64dd2a
#
_cell.length_a   1.000
_cell.length_b   1.000
_cell.length_c   1.000
_cell.angle_alpha   90.00
_cell.angle_beta   90.00
_cell.angle_gamma   90.00
#
_symmetry.space_group_name_H-M   'P 1'
#
loop_
_entity.id
_entity.type
_entity.pdbx_description
1 polymer ?
#
loop_
_entity_poly.entity_id
_entity_poly.type
_entity_poly.pdbx_seq_one_letter_code
_entity_poly.pdbx_strand_id
1 'polypeptide(L)'
;MLFNEGIFLIIAIAIAGFIVQARLQSVFKKYSQVPAPNYMTGRDIAEKMLRDNGITDVKVTSTEGHLTDHYNPATKTVNLSESVYNSNSISAAAVAAHECGHAVQHAKAYAPLKMRSALVPIVQFSSMWAQIVLLIGIFTLSTFPALFWIGIIMFASILVFSLITLPVEYDASHSALAWLKQSGTLGNVQLSQAKEALTWAARTYLVSALSALATLIYYLGFARRD
;
A
#
# COMPACT_ATOMS: atom_id res chain seq x y z
N MET A 1 12.92 28.30 -15.14
CA MET A 1 12.38 27.24 -16.00
C MET A 1 12.08 25.97 -15.20
N LEU A 2 13.05 25.34 -14.53
CA LEU A 2 12.88 24.10 -13.75
C LEU A 2 11.80 24.15 -12.65
N PHE A 3 11.52 25.31 -12.05
CA PHE A 3 10.52 25.46 -10.99
C PHE A 3 9.09 25.23 -11.50
N ASN A 4 8.78 25.79 -12.67
CA ASN A 4 7.46 25.60 -13.27
C ASN A 4 7.26 24.16 -13.75
N GLU A 5 8.29 23.53 -14.32
CA GLU A 5 8.24 22.14 -14.78
C GLU A 5 8.04 21.17 -13.60
N GLY A 6 8.71 21.40 -12.46
CA GLY A 6 8.52 20.58 -11.25
C GLY A 6 7.11 20.67 -10.66
N ILE A 7 6.52 21.86 -10.65
CA ILE A 7 5.12 22.04 -10.19
C ILE A 7 4.13 21.34 -11.13
N PHE A 8 4.31 21.47 -12.45
CA PHE A 8 3.44 20.77 -13.41
C PHE A 8 3.52 19.24 -13.24
N LEU A 9 4.71 18.69 -12.97
CA LEU A 9 4.87 17.28 -12.70
C LEU A 9 4.13 16.84 -11.44
N ILE A 10 4.24 17.60 -10.35
CA ILE A 10 3.53 17.32 -9.09
C ILE A 10 2.02 17.35 -9.32
N ILE A 11 1.51 18.36 -10.03
CA ILE A 11 0.08 18.48 -10.33
C ILE A 11 -0.39 17.30 -11.20
N ALA A 12 0.36 16.93 -12.22
CA ALA A 12 0.04 15.79 -13.09
C ALA A 12 -0.06 14.48 -12.29
N ILE A 13 0.90 14.23 -11.38
CA ILE A 13 0.90 13.05 -10.52
C ILE A 13 -0.26 13.10 -9.50
N ALA A 14 -0.59 14.27 -8.97
CA ALA A 14 -1.74 14.42 -8.07
C ALA A 14 -3.07 14.11 -8.78
N ILE A 15 -3.24 14.56 -10.03
CA ILE A 15 -4.40 14.22 -10.86
C ILE A 15 -4.43 12.71 -11.13
N ALA A 16 -3.29 12.11 -11.49
CA ALA A 16 -3.19 10.66 -11.70
C ALA A 16 -3.57 9.90 -10.42
N GLY A 17 -3.12 10.37 -9.25
CA GLY A 17 -3.49 9.81 -7.95
C GLY A 17 -4.99 9.86 -7.68
N PHE A 18 -5.62 11.00 -7.96
CA PHE A 18 -7.07 11.14 -7.83
C PHE A 18 -7.82 10.16 -8.76
N ILE A 19 -7.38 10.03 -10.02
CA ILE A 19 -7.98 9.08 -10.97
C ILE A 19 -7.83 7.64 -10.48
N VAL A 20 -6.63 7.26 -10.02
CA VAL A 20 -6.35 5.90 -9.50
C VAL A 20 -7.23 5.61 -8.29
N GLN A 21 -7.34 6.55 -7.35
CA GLN A 21 -8.16 6.40 -6.15
C GLN A 21 -9.66 6.28 -6.49
N ALA A 22 -10.17 7.11 -7.40
CA ALA A 22 -11.55 7.05 -7.86
C ALA A 22 -11.87 5.71 -8.56
N ARG A 23 -10.92 5.22 -9.38
CA ARG A 23 -11.05 3.92 -10.04
C ARG A 23 -11.02 2.76 -9.05
N LEU A 24 -10.10 2.79 -8.09
CA LEU A 24 -10.05 1.80 -7.02
C LEU A 24 -11.39 1.69 -6.31
N GLN A 25 -11.94 2.81 -5.83
CA GLN A 25 -13.23 2.83 -5.14
C GLN A 25 -14.38 2.30 -6.04
N SER A 26 -14.41 2.70 -7.32
CA SER A 26 -15.41 2.24 -8.27
C SER A 26 -15.33 0.72 -8.50
N VAL A 27 -14.12 0.19 -8.69
CA VAL A 27 -13.90 -1.26 -8.92
C VAL A 27 -14.23 -2.07 -7.67
N PHE A 28 -13.83 -1.60 -6.49
CA PHE A 28 -14.17 -2.26 -5.22
C PHE A 28 -15.68 -2.26 -4.99
N LYS A 29 -16.37 -1.13 -5.19
CA LYS A 29 -17.82 -1.04 -5.11
C LYS A 29 -18.53 -1.96 -6.10
N LYS A 30 -18.05 -2.04 -7.34
CA LYS A 30 -18.58 -2.95 -8.37
C LYS A 30 -18.47 -4.41 -7.91
N TYR A 31 -17.31 -4.84 -7.42
CA TYR A 31 -17.07 -6.23 -7.05
C TYR A 31 -17.48 -6.59 -5.61
N SER A 32 -17.86 -5.62 -4.80
CA SER A 32 -18.52 -5.87 -3.52
C SER A 32 -19.96 -6.37 -3.69
N GLN A 33 -20.56 -6.17 -4.88
CA GLN A 33 -21.90 -6.63 -5.22
C GLN A 33 -21.91 -7.99 -5.95
N VAL A 34 -20.73 -8.52 -6.28
CA VAL A 34 -20.60 -9.81 -6.97
C VAL A 34 -20.27 -10.89 -5.95
N PRO A 35 -21.15 -11.87 -5.72
CA PRO A 35 -20.91 -12.93 -4.74
C PRO A 35 -19.74 -13.82 -5.18
N ALA A 36 -18.91 -14.22 -4.22
CA ALA A 36 -17.91 -15.26 -4.42
C ALA A 36 -18.59 -16.64 -4.52
N PRO A 37 -18.06 -17.57 -5.33
CA PRO A 37 -18.50 -18.94 -5.32
C PRO A 37 -18.44 -19.54 -3.91
N ASN A 38 -19.35 -20.47 -3.61
CA ASN A 38 -19.44 -21.17 -2.32
C ASN A 38 -19.77 -20.26 -1.11
N TYR A 39 -20.19 -19.02 -1.33
CA TYR A 39 -20.63 -18.07 -0.29
C TYR A 39 -19.63 -17.85 0.85
N MET A 40 -18.34 -18.11 0.62
CA MET A 40 -17.30 -17.89 1.59
C MET A 40 -17.13 -16.39 1.88
N THR A 41 -17.13 -16.05 3.17
CA THR A 41 -16.86 -14.68 3.62
C THR A 41 -15.36 -14.36 3.53
N GLY A 42 -14.98 -13.07 3.63
CA GLY A 42 -13.56 -12.69 3.71
C GLY A 42 -12.84 -13.39 4.86
N ARG A 43 -13.51 -13.57 6.02
CA ARG A 43 -12.99 -14.38 7.11
C ARG A 43 -12.68 -15.81 6.68
N ASP A 44 -13.65 -16.50 6.06
CA ASP A 44 -13.49 -17.90 5.64
C ASP A 44 -12.34 -18.06 4.63
N ILE A 45 -12.22 -17.10 3.71
CA ILE A 45 -11.12 -17.02 2.74
C ILE A 45 -9.77 -16.89 3.46
N ALA A 46 -9.68 -15.95 4.40
CA ALA A 46 -8.44 -15.72 5.14
C ALA A 46 -8.05 -16.96 5.96
N GLU A 47 -8.97 -17.52 6.75
CA GLU A 47 -8.72 -18.70 7.55
C GLU A 47 -8.33 -19.92 6.70
N LYS A 48 -8.96 -20.08 5.52
CA LYS A 48 -8.61 -21.13 4.58
C LYS A 48 -7.21 -20.93 4.00
N MET A 49 -6.89 -19.72 3.55
CA MET A 49 -5.58 -19.43 2.96
C MET A 49 -4.43 -19.61 3.97
N LEU A 50 -4.62 -19.21 5.22
CA LEU A 50 -3.64 -19.43 6.29
C LEU A 50 -3.41 -20.92 6.53
N ARG A 51 -4.50 -21.71 6.66
CA ARG A 51 -4.41 -23.18 6.84
C ARG A 51 -3.70 -23.86 5.67
N ASP A 52 -4.08 -23.52 4.43
CA ASP A 52 -3.50 -24.11 3.21
C ASP A 52 -2.00 -23.81 3.08
N ASN A 53 -1.52 -22.70 3.69
CA ASN A 53 -0.09 -22.35 3.77
C ASN A 53 0.61 -22.84 5.05
N GLY A 54 -0.07 -23.62 5.91
CA GLY A 54 0.50 -24.16 7.14
C GLY A 54 0.74 -23.11 8.24
N ILE A 55 0.06 -21.95 8.15
CA ILE A 55 0.17 -20.85 9.11
C ILE A 55 -0.93 -21.01 10.17
N THR A 56 -0.54 -21.40 11.39
CA THR A 56 -1.48 -21.72 12.48
C THR A 56 -1.45 -20.70 13.61
N ASP A 57 -0.47 -19.81 13.62
CA ASP A 57 -0.21 -18.83 14.67
C ASP A 57 -0.70 -17.41 14.34
N VAL A 58 -1.39 -17.25 13.20
CA VAL A 58 -2.03 -16.00 12.77
C VAL A 58 -3.54 -16.09 12.95
N LYS A 59 -4.11 -15.08 13.62
CA LYS A 59 -5.56 -14.97 13.86
C LYS A 59 -6.20 -14.03 12.84
N VAL A 60 -7.44 -14.32 12.47
CA VAL A 60 -8.27 -13.43 11.63
C VAL A 60 -9.27 -12.71 12.52
N THR A 61 -9.25 -11.38 12.50
CA THR A 61 -10.10 -10.54 13.36
C THR A 61 -10.82 -9.47 12.53
N SER A 62 -11.97 -9.03 13.02
CA SER A 62 -12.65 -7.87 12.46
C SER A 62 -12.10 -6.58 13.05
N THR A 63 -12.00 -5.52 12.25
CA THR A 63 -11.61 -4.18 12.68
C THR A 63 -12.65 -3.15 12.20
N GLU A 64 -12.82 -2.09 12.98
CA GLU A 64 -13.71 -0.99 12.62
C GLU A 64 -13.13 -0.17 11.47
N GLY A 65 -14.02 0.48 10.71
CA GLY A 65 -13.67 1.37 9.62
C GLY A 65 -13.85 0.75 8.24
N HIS A 66 -13.56 1.55 7.21
CA HIS A 66 -13.64 1.16 5.80
C HIS A 66 -12.25 1.22 5.19
N LEU A 67 -11.82 0.17 4.50
CA LEU A 67 -10.45 0.04 3.95
C LEU A 67 -9.35 0.09 5.04
N THR A 68 -9.66 -0.48 6.20
CA THR A 68 -8.72 -0.60 7.32
C THR A 68 -8.08 -2.00 7.38
N ASP A 69 -8.30 -2.79 6.34
CA ASP A 69 -7.76 -4.13 6.21
C ASP A 69 -6.22 -4.09 6.24
N HIS A 70 -5.62 -4.94 7.07
CA HIS A 70 -4.17 -5.04 7.16
C HIS A 70 -3.71 -6.30 7.89
N TYR A 71 -2.54 -6.80 7.55
CA TYR A 71 -1.80 -7.76 8.36
C TYR A 71 -0.90 -7.05 9.37
N ASN A 72 -0.97 -7.43 10.64
CA ASN A 72 -0.10 -6.93 11.68
C ASN A 72 0.92 -8.02 12.09
N PRO A 73 2.21 -7.87 11.74
CA PRO A 73 3.22 -8.87 12.05
C PRO A 73 3.59 -8.93 13.54
N ALA A 74 3.39 -7.85 14.29
CA ALA A 74 3.72 -7.80 15.72
C ALA A 74 2.72 -8.60 16.56
N THR A 75 1.43 -8.51 16.21
CA THR A 75 0.35 -9.25 16.90
C THR A 75 -0.02 -10.56 16.21
N LYS A 76 0.54 -10.82 15.02
CA LYS A 76 0.20 -11.94 14.15
C LYS A 76 -1.30 -12.02 13.89
N THR A 77 -1.88 -10.91 13.42
CA THR A 77 -3.31 -10.82 13.11
C THR A 77 -3.53 -10.32 11.68
N VAL A 78 -4.44 -10.96 10.97
CA VAL A 78 -5.08 -10.43 9.76
C VAL A 78 -6.34 -9.71 10.23
N ASN A 79 -6.31 -8.38 10.15
CA ASN A 79 -7.42 -7.52 10.56
C ASN A 79 -8.20 -7.13 9.30
N LEU A 80 -9.47 -7.52 9.22
CA LEU A 80 -10.34 -7.24 8.10
C LEU A 80 -11.43 -6.26 8.55
N SER A 81 -11.69 -5.25 7.73
CA SER A 81 -12.83 -4.36 7.96
C SER A 81 -14.14 -5.15 7.97
N GLU A 82 -15.16 -4.68 8.70
CA GLU A 82 -16.44 -5.39 8.79
C GLU A 82 -17.05 -5.70 7.42
N SER A 83 -16.87 -4.77 6.47
CA SER A 83 -17.33 -4.90 5.09
C SER A 83 -16.60 -5.97 4.27
N VAL A 84 -15.42 -6.40 4.73
CA VAL A 84 -14.65 -7.52 4.14
C VAL A 84 -14.86 -8.78 4.98
N TYR A 85 -14.76 -8.68 6.29
CA TYR A 85 -14.83 -9.82 7.20
C TYR A 85 -16.12 -10.63 7.04
N ASN A 86 -17.27 -9.95 6.98
CA ASN A 86 -18.60 -10.58 6.90
C ASN A 86 -19.14 -10.73 5.47
N SER A 87 -18.45 -10.15 4.47
CA SER A 87 -18.93 -10.16 3.07
C SER A 87 -18.44 -11.39 2.33
N ASN A 88 -19.32 -11.97 1.52
CA ASN A 88 -19.01 -13.06 0.59
C ASN A 88 -18.78 -12.58 -0.85
N SER A 89 -18.27 -11.37 -1.03
CA SER A 89 -18.06 -10.77 -2.36
C SER A 89 -16.66 -11.04 -2.92
N ILE A 90 -16.51 -10.83 -4.24
CA ILE A 90 -15.22 -10.95 -4.93
C ILE A 90 -14.18 -9.95 -4.37
N SER A 91 -14.61 -8.71 -4.08
CA SER A 91 -13.69 -7.74 -3.46
C SER A 91 -13.25 -8.18 -2.07
N ALA A 92 -14.15 -8.73 -1.24
CA ALA A 92 -13.80 -9.25 0.07
C ALA A 92 -12.84 -10.44 -0.03
N ALA A 93 -13.07 -11.36 -0.96
CA ALA A 93 -12.16 -12.48 -1.21
C ALA A 93 -10.76 -12.01 -1.66
N ALA A 94 -10.69 -11.01 -2.54
CA ALA A 94 -9.44 -10.45 -3.02
C ALA A 94 -8.64 -9.77 -1.90
N VAL A 95 -9.29 -8.92 -1.07
CA VAL A 95 -8.66 -8.23 0.06
C VAL A 95 -8.19 -9.22 1.11
N ALA A 96 -9.08 -10.13 1.55
CA ALA A 96 -8.73 -11.11 2.58
C ALA A 96 -7.55 -11.99 2.16
N ALA A 97 -7.51 -12.44 0.90
CA ALA A 97 -6.37 -13.19 0.37
C ALA A 97 -5.11 -12.33 0.28
N HIS A 98 -5.22 -11.03 -0.05
CA HIS A 98 -4.09 -10.11 -0.10
C HIS A 98 -3.44 -9.93 1.28
N GLU A 99 -4.24 -9.70 2.33
CA GLU A 99 -3.73 -9.56 3.69
C GLU A 99 -3.09 -10.87 4.21
N CYS A 100 -3.64 -12.02 3.80
CA CYS A 100 -2.99 -13.30 4.04
C CYS A 100 -1.68 -13.45 3.22
N GLY A 101 -1.58 -12.82 2.05
CA GLY A 101 -0.33 -12.74 1.29
C GLY A 101 0.79 -12.13 2.12
N HIS A 102 0.53 -11.08 2.90
CA HIS A 102 1.50 -10.50 3.84
C HIS A 102 1.85 -11.46 4.99
N ALA A 103 0.89 -12.23 5.48
CA ALA A 103 1.18 -13.26 6.49
C ALA A 103 2.09 -14.36 5.92
N VAL A 104 1.87 -14.77 4.68
CA VAL A 104 2.74 -15.73 3.96
C VAL A 104 4.14 -15.15 3.74
N GLN A 105 4.26 -13.89 3.35
CA GLN A 105 5.55 -13.19 3.25
C GLN A 105 6.29 -13.19 4.59
N HIS A 106 5.58 -12.91 5.68
CA HIS A 106 6.16 -12.91 7.02
C HIS A 106 6.64 -14.30 7.42
N ALA A 107 5.83 -15.34 7.22
CA ALA A 107 6.19 -16.73 7.50
C ALA A 107 7.41 -17.21 6.70
N LYS A 108 7.54 -16.74 5.43
CA LYS A 108 8.70 -17.01 4.56
C LYS A 108 9.90 -16.08 4.81
N ALA A 109 9.83 -15.21 5.80
CA ALA A 109 10.86 -14.24 6.13
C ALA A 109 11.28 -13.35 4.91
N TYR A 110 10.31 -12.94 4.08
CA TYR A 110 10.53 -12.14 2.88
C TYR A 110 11.27 -10.83 3.20
N ALA A 111 12.46 -10.69 2.62
CA ALA A 111 13.39 -9.61 2.98
C ALA A 111 12.79 -8.19 2.78
N PRO A 112 12.09 -7.87 1.66
CA PRO A 112 11.49 -6.55 1.50
C PRO A 112 10.45 -6.21 2.57
N LEU A 113 9.65 -7.18 3.05
CA LEU A 113 8.68 -6.95 4.13
C LEU A 113 9.39 -6.62 5.45
N LYS A 114 10.50 -7.31 5.76
CA LYS A 114 11.31 -6.99 6.94
C LYS A 114 11.90 -5.58 6.87
N MET A 115 12.44 -5.20 5.69
CA MET A 115 12.98 -3.85 5.46
C MET A 115 11.89 -2.79 5.61
N ARG A 116 10.71 -3.00 5.00
CA ARG A 116 9.54 -2.13 5.16
C ARG A 116 9.21 -1.94 6.65
N SER A 117 9.07 -3.04 7.39
CA SER A 117 8.71 -3.00 8.81
C SER A 117 9.74 -2.24 9.67
N ALA A 118 11.03 -2.42 9.38
CA ALA A 118 12.10 -1.70 10.08
C ALA A 118 12.11 -0.18 9.79
N LEU A 119 11.64 0.24 8.62
CA LEU A 119 11.57 1.65 8.22
C LEU A 119 10.33 2.38 8.74
N VAL A 120 9.28 1.66 9.17
CA VAL A 120 8.01 2.27 9.63
C VAL A 120 8.22 3.39 10.65
N PRO A 121 8.96 3.22 11.76
CA PRO A 121 9.11 4.29 12.76
C PRO A 121 9.83 5.53 12.19
N ILE A 122 10.83 5.33 11.33
CA ILE A 122 11.57 6.42 10.68
C ILE A 122 10.63 7.21 9.75
N VAL A 123 9.83 6.49 8.96
CA VAL A 123 8.92 7.11 7.98
C VAL A 123 7.74 7.79 8.66
N GLN A 124 7.20 7.23 9.75
CA GLN A 124 6.18 7.90 10.54
C GLN A 124 6.66 9.25 11.07
N PHE A 125 7.85 9.29 11.65
CA PHE A 125 8.45 10.54 12.08
C PHE A 125 8.70 11.51 10.91
N SER A 126 9.29 11.02 9.82
CA SER A 126 9.56 11.83 8.63
C SER A 126 8.29 12.39 8.00
N SER A 127 7.22 11.59 7.87
CA SER A 127 5.94 12.02 7.29
C SER A 127 5.26 13.11 8.10
N MET A 128 5.46 13.12 9.42
CA MET A 128 4.91 14.14 10.31
C MET A 128 5.65 15.48 10.17
N TRP A 129 6.99 15.45 10.05
CA TRP A 129 7.82 16.63 10.22
C TRP A 129 8.50 17.14 8.95
N ALA A 130 8.70 16.28 7.93
CA ALA A 130 9.49 16.64 6.75
C ALA A 130 9.02 17.92 6.06
N GLN A 131 7.70 18.11 5.94
CA GLN A 131 7.13 19.29 5.29
C GLN A 131 7.48 20.57 6.04
N ILE A 132 7.38 20.55 7.37
CA ILE A 132 7.67 21.72 8.24
C ILE A 132 9.16 22.01 8.21
N VAL A 133 10.00 20.98 8.37
CA VAL A 133 11.46 21.10 8.35
C VAL A 133 11.94 21.67 7.02
N LEU A 134 11.40 21.18 5.89
CA LEU A 134 11.72 21.70 4.56
C LEU A 134 11.29 23.15 4.38
N LEU A 135 10.09 23.50 4.81
CA LEU A 135 9.59 24.86 4.68
C LEU A 135 10.50 25.85 5.43
N ILE A 136 10.80 25.57 6.69
CA ILE A 136 11.75 26.40 7.48
C ILE A 136 13.14 26.38 6.84
N GLY A 137 13.61 25.21 6.37
CA GLY A 137 14.89 25.04 5.72
C GLY A 137 15.06 25.88 4.45
N ILE A 138 14.00 26.05 3.65
CA ILE A 138 14.01 26.93 2.48
C ILE A 138 14.17 28.40 2.89
N PHE A 139 13.44 28.86 3.90
CA PHE A 139 13.54 30.25 4.39
C PHE A 139 14.86 30.56 5.07
N THR A 140 15.52 29.56 5.60
CA THR A 140 16.82 29.71 6.30
C THR A 140 18.00 29.21 5.48
N LEU A 141 17.83 28.94 4.19
CA LEU A 141 18.82 28.27 3.36
C LEU A 141 20.16 29.02 3.32
N SER A 142 20.11 30.35 3.26
CA SER A 142 21.31 31.22 3.27
C SER A 142 22.03 31.30 4.62
N THR A 143 21.33 31.08 5.74
CA THR A 143 21.88 31.24 7.10
C THR A 143 22.11 29.91 7.78
N PHE A 144 21.27 28.90 7.55
CA PHE A 144 21.37 27.58 8.15
C PHE A 144 20.98 26.47 7.17
N PRO A 145 21.80 26.18 6.13
CA PRO A 145 21.49 25.22 5.07
C PRO A 145 21.32 23.79 5.58
N ALA A 146 21.89 23.46 6.75
CA ALA A 146 21.77 22.12 7.32
C ALA A 146 20.31 21.69 7.55
N LEU A 147 19.41 22.62 7.92
CA LEU A 147 18.00 22.31 8.16
C LEU A 147 17.28 21.87 6.88
N PHE A 148 17.58 22.52 5.77
CA PHE A 148 17.07 22.12 4.45
C PHE A 148 17.49 20.69 4.09
N TRP A 149 18.78 20.36 4.28
CA TRP A 149 19.29 19.02 3.97
C TRP A 149 18.72 17.94 4.90
N ILE A 150 18.46 18.25 6.17
CA ILE A 150 17.73 17.35 7.07
C ILE A 150 16.33 17.04 6.49
N GLY A 151 15.59 18.06 6.04
CA GLY A 151 14.30 17.87 5.41
C GLY A 151 14.37 17.03 4.12
N ILE A 152 15.38 17.22 3.29
CA ILE A 152 15.65 16.39 2.10
C ILE A 152 15.89 14.92 2.49
N ILE A 153 16.69 14.64 3.51
CA ILE A 153 16.95 13.27 3.99
C ILE A 153 15.65 12.63 4.51
N MET A 154 14.83 13.38 5.24
CA MET A 154 13.52 12.90 5.70
C MET A 154 12.61 12.55 4.52
N PHE A 155 12.53 13.40 3.49
CA PHE A 155 11.76 13.08 2.27
C PHE A 155 12.33 11.91 1.49
N ALA A 156 13.65 11.80 1.41
CA ALA A 156 14.32 10.66 0.78
C ALA A 156 13.97 9.33 1.49
N SER A 157 13.84 9.34 2.82
CA SER A 157 13.42 8.15 3.57
C SER A 157 11.98 7.71 3.21
N ILE A 158 11.06 8.66 2.98
CA ILE A 158 9.69 8.38 2.52
C ILE A 158 9.71 7.75 1.11
N LEU A 159 10.55 8.28 0.21
CA LEU A 159 10.72 7.71 -1.12
C LEU A 159 11.26 6.27 -1.06
N VAL A 160 12.33 6.04 -0.29
CA VAL A 160 12.92 4.71 -0.11
C VAL A 160 11.89 3.71 0.43
N PHE A 161 11.12 4.11 1.44
CA PHE A 161 10.03 3.29 1.97
C PHE A 161 8.98 2.96 0.90
N SER A 162 8.57 3.94 0.11
CA SER A 162 7.59 3.74 -0.97
C SER A 162 8.11 2.76 -2.03
N LEU A 163 9.40 2.86 -2.40
CA LEU A 163 10.03 1.95 -3.36
C LEU A 163 10.16 0.52 -2.82
N ILE A 164 10.46 0.35 -1.52
CA ILE A 164 10.52 -0.97 -0.87
C ILE A 164 9.10 -1.56 -0.72
N THR A 165 8.09 -0.72 -0.51
CA THR A 165 6.70 -1.16 -0.36
C THR A 165 6.14 -1.73 -1.68
N LEU A 166 6.53 -1.21 -2.84
CA LEU A 166 6.05 -1.69 -4.13
C LEU A 166 6.21 -3.21 -4.33
N PRO A 167 7.42 -3.81 -4.25
CA PRO A 167 7.56 -5.25 -4.42
C PRO A 167 6.81 -6.05 -3.33
N VAL A 168 6.65 -5.52 -2.12
CA VAL A 168 5.88 -6.18 -1.05
C VAL A 168 4.42 -6.32 -1.45
N GLU A 169 3.80 -5.24 -1.93
CA GLU A 169 2.40 -5.20 -2.31
C GLU A 169 2.10 -6.01 -3.59
N TYR A 170 3.01 -5.95 -4.57
CA TYR A 170 2.88 -6.77 -5.78
C TYR A 170 3.00 -8.26 -5.49
N ASP A 171 3.95 -8.67 -4.64
CA ASP A 171 4.15 -10.07 -4.27
C ASP A 171 2.98 -10.60 -3.40
N ALA A 172 2.45 -9.79 -2.45
CA ALA A 172 1.26 -10.15 -1.69
C ALA A 172 0.04 -10.37 -2.61
N SER A 173 -0.19 -9.45 -3.55
CA SER A 173 -1.26 -9.58 -4.55
C SER A 173 -1.08 -10.78 -5.46
N HIS A 174 0.16 -11.05 -5.91
CA HIS A 174 0.49 -12.21 -6.73
C HIS A 174 0.23 -13.52 -5.97
N SER A 175 0.67 -13.62 -4.72
CA SER A 175 0.45 -14.77 -3.85
C SER A 175 -1.04 -15.01 -3.60
N ALA A 176 -1.81 -13.95 -3.36
CA ALA A 176 -3.26 -14.01 -3.21
C ALA A 176 -3.94 -14.59 -4.45
N LEU A 177 -3.64 -14.05 -5.63
CA LEU A 177 -4.25 -14.51 -6.89
C LEU A 177 -3.84 -15.94 -7.25
N ALA A 178 -2.59 -16.30 -7.01
CA ALA A 178 -2.09 -17.66 -7.23
C ALA A 178 -2.84 -18.66 -6.34
N TRP A 179 -3.00 -18.35 -5.05
CA TRP A 179 -3.74 -19.20 -4.12
C TRP A 179 -5.24 -19.27 -4.45
N LEU A 180 -5.91 -18.15 -4.74
CA LEU A 180 -7.32 -18.14 -5.14
C LEU A 180 -7.59 -19.00 -6.36
N LYS A 181 -6.64 -19.07 -7.31
CA LYS A 181 -6.68 -19.94 -8.48
C LYS A 181 -6.45 -21.41 -8.11
N GLN A 182 -5.36 -21.71 -7.38
CA GLN A 182 -4.95 -23.07 -7.06
C GLN A 182 -5.92 -23.78 -6.14
N SER A 183 -6.50 -23.07 -5.18
CA SER A 183 -7.49 -23.61 -4.24
C SER A 183 -8.88 -23.85 -4.87
N GLY A 184 -9.09 -23.42 -6.13
CA GLY A 184 -10.39 -23.46 -6.78
C GLY A 184 -11.44 -22.55 -6.12
N THR A 185 -11.02 -21.62 -5.25
CA THR A 185 -11.93 -20.72 -4.53
C THR A 185 -12.65 -19.77 -5.48
N LEU A 186 -11.96 -19.27 -6.52
CA LEU A 186 -12.51 -18.43 -7.57
C LEU A 186 -12.36 -19.10 -8.93
N GLY A 187 -13.43 -19.06 -9.75
CA GLY A 187 -13.36 -19.43 -11.16
C GLY A 187 -12.63 -18.37 -12.00
N ASN A 188 -12.36 -18.67 -13.27
CA ASN A 188 -11.55 -17.79 -14.14
C ASN A 188 -12.11 -16.36 -14.26
N VAL A 189 -13.43 -16.19 -14.33
CA VAL A 189 -14.09 -14.89 -14.43
C VAL A 189 -13.88 -14.10 -13.13
N GLN A 190 -14.17 -14.71 -11.99
CA GLN A 190 -14.03 -14.08 -10.67
C GLN A 190 -12.56 -13.78 -10.35
N LEU A 191 -11.63 -14.64 -10.77
CA LEU A 191 -10.20 -14.40 -10.61
C LEU A 191 -9.74 -13.17 -11.42
N SER A 192 -10.29 -12.96 -12.63
CA SER A 192 -10.02 -11.75 -13.41
C SER A 192 -10.55 -10.50 -12.70
N GLN A 193 -11.71 -10.58 -12.06
CA GLN A 193 -12.31 -9.49 -11.28
C GLN A 193 -11.48 -9.17 -10.03
N ALA A 194 -11.04 -10.20 -9.29
CA ALA A 194 -10.13 -10.04 -8.15
C ALA A 194 -8.79 -9.42 -8.57
N LYS A 195 -8.25 -9.87 -9.71
CA LYS A 195 -7.01 -9.29 -10.29
C LYS A 195 -7.18 -7.81 -10.64
N GLU A 196 -8.31 -7.43 -11.24
CA GLU A 196 -8.60 -6.02 -11.54
C GLU A 196 -8.61 -5.19 -10.25
N ALA A 197 -9.29 -5.65 -9.20
CA ALA A 197 -9.34 -4.96 -7.91
C ALA A 197 -7.95 -4.79 -7.29
N LEU A 198 -7.15 -5.86 -7.18
CA LEU A 198 -5.80 -5.80 -6.62
C LEU A 198 -4.83 -5.00 -7.49
N THR A 199 -5.02 -4.98 -8.83
CA THR A 199 -4.20 -4.15 -9.71
C THR A 199 -4.45 -2.66 -9.46
N TRP A 200 -5.70 -2.23 -9.27
CA TRP A 200 -5.98 -0.84 -8.94
C TRP A 200 -5.49 -0.47 -7.53
N ALA A 201 -5.55 -1.39 -6.56
CA ALA A 201 -4.94 -1.19 -5.25
C ALA A 201 -3.41 -1.01 -5.36
N ALA A 202 -2.72 -1.88 -6.09
CA ALA A 202 -1.26 -1.77 -6.29
C ALA A 202 -0.83 -0.46 -6.98
N ARG A 203 -1.66 0.09 -7.88
CA ARG A 203 -1.39 1.38 -8.55
C ARG A 203 -1.37 2.56 -7.57
N THR A 204 -2.05 2.49 -6.44
CA THR A 204 -1.98 3.55 -5.41
C THR A 204 -0.58 3.67 -4.82
N TYR A 205 0.09 2.55 -4.59
CA TYR A 205 1.48 2.52 -4.11
C TYR A 205 2.46 3.06 -5.17
N LEU A 206 2.22 2.75 -6.46
CA LEU A 206 3.02 3.31 -7.54
C LEU A 206 2.90 4.84 -7.60
N VAL A 207 1.67 5.37 -7.52
CA VAL A 207 1.44 6.83 -7.51
C VAL A 207 2.09 7.46 -6.29
N SER A 208 2.02 6.83 -5.11
CA SER A 208 2.68 7.33 -3.90
C SER A 208 4.20 7.41 -4.07
N ALA A 209 4.83 6.40 -4.67
CA ALA A 209 6.28 6.42 -4.96
C ALA A 209 6.64 7.50 -5.98
N LEU A 210 5.86 7.66 -7.05
CA LEU A 210 6.07 8.72 -8.05
C LEU A 210 5.88 10.11 -7.44
N SER A 211 4.89 10.29 -6.56
CA SER A 211 4.64 11.54 -5.85
C SER A 211 5.82 11.91 -4.93
N ALA A 212 6.34 10.95 -4.16
CA ALA A 212 7.50 11.15 -3.32
C ALA A 212 8.75 11.53 -4.16
N LEU A 213 8.98 10.85 -5.28
CA LEU A 213 10.07 11.14 -6.19
C LEU A 213 9.96 12.54 -6.80
N ALA A 214 8.80 12.90 -7.33
CA ALA A 214 8.58 14.23 -7.95
C ALA A 214 8.76 15.35 -6.92
N THR A 215 8.25 15.16 -5.71
CA THR A 215 8.39 16.11 -4.60
C THR A 215 9.86 16.28 -4.22
N LEU A 216 10.62 15.19 -4.13
CA LEU A 216 12.04 15.24 -3.82
C LEU A 216 12.83 16.00 -4.91
N ILE A 217 12.58 15.70 -6.18
CA ILE A 217 13.20 16.41 -7.31
C ILE A 217 12.87 17.90 -7.28
N TYR A 218 11.62 18.24 -6.99
CA TYR A 218 11.19 19.64 -6.87
C TYR A 218 11.96 20.38 -5.79
N TYR A 219 12.09 19.79 -4.59
CA TYR A 219 12.83 20.42 -3.50
C TYR A 219 14.34 20.52 -3.77
N LEU A 220 14.94 19.51 -4.40
CA LEU A 220 16.35 19.58 -4.81
C LEU A 220 16.63 20.70 -5.81
N GLY A 221 15.62 21.16 -6.54
CA GLY A 221 15.71 22.33 -7.42
C GLY A 221 15.98 23.65 -6.69
N PHE A 222 15.63 23.75 -5.39
CA PHE A 222 15.96 24.95 -4.58
C PHE A 222 17.44 25.00 -4.23
N ALA A 223 18.08 23.87 -3.93
CA ALA A 223 19.51 23.81 -3.59
C ALA A 223 20.45 24.19 -4.75
N ARG A 224 19.96 24.22 -6.00
CA ARG A 224 20.78 24.56 -7.18
C ARG A 224 20.73 26.04 -7.55
N ARG A 225 20.02 26.86 -6.78
CA ARG A 225 19.83 28.28 -7.09
C ARG A 225 20.79 29.22 -6.33
N ASP A 226 21.51 28.69 -5.39
CA ASP A 226 22.62 29.33 -4.67
C ASP A 226 23.96 28.83 -5.22
#